data_db4352547ed121cda52ec683e2098047
#
_entry.id   db4352547ed121cda52ec683e2098047
#
_cell.length_a   1.000
_cell.length_b   1.000
_cell.length_c   1.000
_cell.angle_alpha   90.00
_cell.angle_beta   90.00
_cell.angle_gamma   90.00
#
_symmetry.space_group_name_H-M   'P 1'
#
loop_
_entity.id
_entity.type
_entity.pdbx_description
1 polymer ?
#
loop_
_entity_poly.entity_id
_entity_poly.type
_entity_poly.pdbx_seq_one_letter_code
_entity_poly.pdbx_strand_id
1 'polypeptide(L)'
;MGNKRYDQLITDLRGDYRPQREWGVGNGILMVIGHFLVGLAGGAWMMATIYDATAGLVVAYLLGGLGALVHLMYLGVPRRVFGMMRHFRTSWISRGFIGFGLFFSGGTVYLGIELFLAPGSLTPLAWVANAVAMVGAVIIIGYMGFCYTASKAIPFWHSPLHPALYIAFAFRG
;
A
#
# COMPACT_ATOMS: atom_id res chain seq x y z
N MET A 1 -46.32 5.60 0.31
CA MET A 1 -45.14 4.78 0.01
C MET A 1 -43.91 5.45 0.69
N GLY A 2 -43.53 4.96 1.86
CA GLY A 2 -42.35 5.47 2.56
C GLY A 2 -41.06 5.23 1.71
N ASN A 3 -40.16 6.20 1.72
CA ASN A 3 -38.94 6.10 0.97
C ASN A 3 -38.00 5.09 1.66
N LYS A 4 -37.96 3.85 1.17
CA LYS A 4 -37.14 2.75 1.72
C LYS A 4 -35.68 3.16 2.05
N ARG A 5 -35.12 4.14 1.31
CA ARG A 5 -33.81 4.71 1.59
C ARG A 5 -33.78 5.50 2.89
N TYR A 6 -34.86 6.22 3.20
CA TYR A 6 -34.96 7.03 4.42
C TYR A 6 -35.09 6.15 5.65
N ASP A 7 -35.94 5.11 5.55
CA ASP A 7 -36.14 4.15 6.63
C ASP A 7 -34.87 3.35 6.93
N GLN A 8 -34.10 3.01 5.87
CA GLN A 8 -32.81 2.36 6.03
C GLN A 8 -31.76 3.27 6.67
N LEU A 9 -31.70 4.55 6.26
CA LEU A 9 -30.83 5.55 6.87
C LEU A 9 -31.10 5.73 8.36
N ILE A 10 -32.41 5.80 8.74
CA ILE A 10 -32.80 5.93 10.14
C ILE A 10 -32.45 4.67 10.94
N THR A 11 -32.62 3.50 10.34
CA THR A 11 -32.24 2.22 10.97
C THR A 11 -30.71 2.15 11.16
N ASP A 12 -29.94 2.57 10.18
CA ASP A 12 -28.47 2.61 10.25
C ASP A 12 -27.98 3.64 11.28
N LEU A 13 -28.65 4.79 11.39
CA LEU A 13 -28.34 5.82 12.40
C LEU A 13 -28.73 5.42 13.83
N ARG A 14 -29.70 4.53 13.99
CA ARG A 14 -30.13 3.99 15.29
C ARG A 14 -29.40 2.71 15.67
N GLY A 15 -28.67 2.10 14.74
CA GLY A 15 -27.86 0.92 15.02
C GLY A 15 -26.81 1.23 16.08
N ASP A 16 -26.74 0.41 17.12
CA ASP A 16 -25.61 0.44 18.05
C ASP A 16 -24.32 0.18 17.27
N TYR A 17 -23.54 1.22 17.07
CA TYR A 17 -22.21 1.08 16.47
C TYR A 17 -21.37 0.20 17.39
N ARG A 18 -21.14 -1.04 17.03
CA ARG A 18 -20.17 -1.89 17.69
C ARG A 18 -18.83 -1.17 17.66
N PRO A 19 -18.17 -0.98 18.83
CA PRO A 19 -16.85 -0.41 18.84
C PRO A 19 -15.96 -1.23 17.90
N GLN A 20 -15.40 -0.61 16.87
CA GLN A 20 -14.58 -1.28 15.86
C GLN A 20 -13.18 -1.56 16.43
N ARG A 21 -13.13 -2.30 17.54
CA ARG A 21 -11.88 -2.68 18.22
C ARG A 21 -11.02 -3.62 17.38
N GLU A 22 -11.65 -4.29 16.42
CA GLU A 22 -11.02 -5.30 15.56
C GLU A 22 -9.92 -4.74 14.66
N TRP A 23 -9.92 -3.42 14.41
CA TRP A 23 -8.93 -2.75 13.55
C TRP A 23 -7.67 -2.28 14.28
N GLY A 24 -7.73 -2.11 15.59
CA GLY A 24 -6.60 -1.63 16.40
C GLY A 24 -6.11 -2.63 17.45
N VAL A 25 -6.78 -3.79 17.61
CA VAL A 25 -6.48 -4.78 18.64
C VAL A 25 -6.42 -6.17 18.03
N GLY A 26 -5.56 -7.02 18.56
CA GLY A 26 -5.36 -8.39 18.06
C GLY A 26 -4.78 -8.37 16.65
N ASN A 27 -5.26 -9.24 15.77
CA ASN A 27 -4.75 -9.34 14.39
C ASN A 27 -4.97 -8.07 13.54
N GLY A 28 -5.91 -7.22 13.89
CA GLY A 28 -6.16 -5.96 13.19
C GLY A 28 -4.99 -4.98 13.23
N ILE A 29 -4.18 -5.02 14.28
CA ILE A 29 -2.99 -4.19 14.41
C ILE A 29 -1.96 -4.47 13.29
N LEU A 30 -1.90 -5.72 12.80
CA LEU A 30 -1.00 -6.09 11.71
C LEU A 30 -1.32 -5.33 10.42
N MET A 31 -2.61 -5.08 10.16
CA MET A 31 -3.00 -4.28 9.00
C MET A 31 -2.53 -2.82 9.14
N VAL A 32 -2.68 -2.23 10.31
CA VAL A 32 -2.25 -0.85 10.58
C VAL A 32 -0.73 -0.72 10.43
N ILE A 33 0.02 -1.62 11.06
CA ILE A 33 1.49 -1.64 10.97
C ILE A 33 1.94 -1.88 9.52
N GLY A 34 1.32 -2.84 8.83
CA GLY A 34 1.65 -3.14 7.44
C GLY A 34 1.42 -1.93 6.52
N HIS A 35 0.30 -1.25 6.65
CA HIS A 35 0.00 -0.04 5.88
C HIS A 35 0.98 1.09 6.15
N PHE A 36 1.33 1.32 7.43
CA PHE A 36 2.32 2.32 7.80
C PHE A 36 3.69 2.04 7.17
N LEU A 37 4.20 0.82 7.32
CA LEU A 37 5.50 0.41 6.77
C LEU A 37 5.55 0.52 5.25
N VAL A 38 4.47 0.15 4.57
CA VAL A 38 4.38 0.20 3.10
C VAL A 38 4.33 1.65 2.61
N GLY A 39 3.56 2.51 3.28
CA GLY A 39 3.53 3.93 2.97
C GLY A 39 4.90 4.57 3.12
N LEU A 40 5.55 4.32 4.24
CA LEU A 40 6.91 4.80 4.53
C LEU A 40 7.93 4.28 3.51
N ALA A 41 7.86 3.00 3.14
CA ALA A 41 8.75 2.41 2.14
C ALA A 41 8.62 3.08 0.76
N GLY A 42 7.38 3.30 0.30
CA GLY A 42 7.13 3.96 -0.98
C GLY A 42 7.64 5.40 -1.00
N GLY A 43 7.32 6.19 0.03
CA GLY A 43 7.79 7.57 0.16
C GLY A 43 9.31 7.65 0.29
N ALA A 44 9.91 6.81 1.13
CA ALA A 44 11.37 6.75 1.31
C ALA A 44 12.10 6.36 0.02
N TRP A 45 11.57 5.40 -0.77
CA TRP A 45 12.16 5.05 -2.06
C TRP A 45 12.16 6.23 -3.02
N MET A 46 11.05 6.95 -3.12
CA MET A 46 10.93 8.11 -4.00
C MET A 46 11.91 9.22 -3.59
N MET A 47 11.95 9.54 -2.30
CA MET A 47 12.86 10.58 -1.79
C MET A 47 14.32 10.16 -1.93
N ALA A 48 14.67 8.92 -1.61
CA ALA A 48 16.02 8.39 -1.76
C ALA A 48 16.49 8.38 -3.23
N THR A 49 15.58 8.14 -4.18
CA THR A 49 15.86 8.27 -5.62
C THR A 49 16.13 9.73 -6.00
N ILE A 50 15.34 10.69 -5.50
CA ILE A 50 15.51 12.12 -5.81
C ILE A 50 16.84 12.66 -5.27
N TYR A 51 17.25 12.20 -4.08
CA TYR A 51 18.50 12.65 -3.43
C TYR A 51 19.69 11.75 -3.69
N ASP A 52 19.57 10.78 -4.59
CA ASP A 52 20.63 9.82 -4.94
C ASP A 52 21.23 9.11 -3.71
N ALA A 53 20.36 8.72 -2.77
CA ALA A 53 20.73 8.15 -1.48
C ALA A 53 20.60 6.62 -1.46
N THR A 54 21.63 5.88 -1.90
CA THR A 54 21.61 4.41 -1.98
C THR A 54 21.25 3.75 -0.65
N ALA A 55 21.76 4.24 0.48
CA ALA A 55 21.39 3.73 1.80
C ALA A 55 19.89 3.89 2.09
N GLY A 56 19.31 5.02 1.66
CA GLY A 56 17.87 5.26 1.77
C GLY A 56 17.04 4.28 0.94
N LEU A 57 17.52 3.94 -0.27
CA LEU A 57 16.86 2.93 -1.12
C LEU A 57 16.88 1.54 -0.48
N VAL A 58 18.01 1.15 0.13
CA VAL A 58 18.11 -0.13 0.86
C VAL A 58 17.13 -0.15 2.04
N VAL A 59 17.09 0.91 2.84
CA VAL A 59 16.16 1.02 3.97
C VAL A 59 14.71 0.95 3.49
N ALA A 60 14.35 1.68 2.43
CA ALA A 60 13.02 1.66 1.85
C ALA A 60 12.62 0.26 1.38
N TYR A 61 13.54 -0.45 0.73
CA TYR A 61 13.32 -1.82 0.27
C TYR A 61 13.06 -2.79 1.42
N LEU A 62 13.85 -2.70 2.49
CA LEU A 62 13.69 -3.53 3.69
C LEU A 62 12.37 -3.23 4.41
N LEU A 63 12.01 -1.94 4.55
CA LEU A 63 10.71 -1.54 5.12
C LEU A 63 9.54 -2.06 4.28
N GLY A 64 9.65 -2.01 2.96
CA GLY A 64 8.67 -2.59 2.05
C GLY A 64 8.53 -4.09 2.25
N GLY A 65 9.64 -4.81 2.38
CA GLY A 65 9.67 -6.26 2.67
C GLY A 65 9.01 -6.61 4.00
N LEU A 66 9.31 -5.86 5.04
CA LEU A 66 8.69 -6.03 6.35
C LEU A 66 7.18 -5.74 6.29
N GLY A 67 6.78 -4.67 5.63
CA GLY A 67 5.38 -4.31 5.44
C GLY A 67 4.61 -5.38 4.64
N ALA A 68 5.21 -5.92 3.58
CA ALA A 68 4.62 -7.02 2.81
C ALA A 68 4.46 -8.29 3.65
N LEU A 69 5.46 -8.62 4.48
CA LEU A 69 5.39 -9.77 5.39
C LEU A 69 4.26 -9.62 6.39
N VAL A 70 4.13 -8.44 7.01
CA VAL A 70 3.05 -8.14 7.96
C VAL A 70 1.68 -8.25 7.29
N HIS A 71 1.52 -7.80 6.03
CA HIS A 71 0.30 -7.99 5.27
C HIS A 71 -0.02 -9.46 5.00
N LEU A 72 0.98 -10.28 4.70
CA LEU A 72 0.81 -11.72 4.50
C LEU A 72 0.36 -12.41 5.78
N MET A 73 0.90 -12.01 6.94
CA MET A 73 0.48 -12.53 8.25
C MET A 73 -0.98 -12.18 8.55
N TYR A 74 -1.44 -10.97 8.15
CA TYR A 74 -2.84 -10.56 8.32
C TYR A 74 -3.82 -11.36 7.45
N LEU A 75 -3.40 -11.81 6.26
CA LEU A 75 -4.29 -12.50 5.30
C LEU A 75 -4.85 -13.84 5.80
N GLY A 76 -4.31 -14.43 6.86
CA GLY A 76 -4.73 -15.73 7.40
C GLY A 76 -4.50 -16.92 6.46
N VAL A 77 -4.68 -16.75 5.14
CA VAL A 77 -4.41 -17.78 4.12
C VAL A 77 -3.51 -17.20 3.02
N PRO A 78 -2.18 -17.19 3.22
CA PRO A 78 -1.22 -16.54 2.30
C PRO A 78 -1.31 -17.02 0.84
N ARG A 79 -1.66 -18.29 0.62
CA ARG A 79 -1.77 -18.86 -0.75
C ARG A 79 -2.83 -18.15 -1.61
N ARG A 80 -3.81 -17.47 -1.00
CA ARG A 80 -4.85 -16.73 -1.74
C ARG A 80 -4.33 -15.46 -2.40
N VAL A 81 -3.14 -15.00 -2.03
CA VAL A 81 -2.52 -13.78 -2.59
C VAL A 81 -2.40 -13.84 -4.11
N PHE A 82 -2.04 -15.00 -4.67
CA PHE A 82 -1.93 -15.17 -6.13
C PHE A 82 -3.29 -15.09 -6.86
N GLY A 83 -4.38 -15.42 -6.18
CA GLY A 83 -5.74 -15.26 -6.72
C GLY A 83 -6.17 -13.79 -6.79
N MET A 84 -5.58 -12.91 -5.99
CA MET A 84 -5.92 -11.48 -5.98
C MET A 84 -5.59 -10.79 -7.30
N MET A 85 -4.57 -11.23 -8.04
CA MET A 85 -4.19 -10.65 -9.33
C MET A 85 -5.30 -10.68 -10.38
N ARG A 86 -6.22 -11.65 -10.29
CA ARG A 86 -7.31 -11.82 -11.27
C ARG A 86 -8.30 -10.66 -11.29
N HIS A 87 -8.39 -9.90 -10.20
CA HIS A 87 -9.37 -8.84 -10.02
C HIS A 87 -8.78 -7.42 -10.10
N PHE A 88 -7.64 -7.25 -10.77
CA PHE A 88 -6.92 -5.96 -10.81
C PHE A 88 -7.74 -4.80 -11.42
N ARG A 89 -8.72 -5.09 -12.28
CA ARG A 89 -9.57 -4.07 -12.89
C ARG A 89 -10.61 -3.51 -11.93
N THR A 90 -11.04 -4.28 -10.94
CA THR A 90 -12.15 -3.93 -10.04
C THR A 90 -11.75 -3.76 -8.59
N SER A 91 -10.60 -4.30 -8.16
CA SER A 91 -10.14 -4.29 -6.77
C SER A 91 -8.88 -3.45 -6.59
N TRP A 92 -8.94 -2.48 -5.70
CA TRP A 92 -7.77 -1.69 -5.30
C TRP A 92 -6.70 -2.53 -4.58
N ILE A 93 -7.11 -3.53 -3.80
CA ILE A 93 -6.18 -4.47 -3.15
C ILE A 93 -5.36 -5.22 -4.21
N SER A 94 -6.00 -5.65 -5.30
CA SER A 94 -5.30 -6.32 -6.41
C SER A 94 -4.31 -5.40 -7.13
N ARG A 95 -4.65 -4.12 -7.28
CA ARG A 95 -3.73 -3.11 -7.82
C ARG A 95 -2.54 -2.89 -6.89
N GLY A 96 -2.79 -2.82 -5.58
CA GLY A 96 -1.72 -2.78 -4.58
C GLY A 96 -0.77 -3.95 -4.69
N PHE A 97 -1.29 -5.16 -4.87
CA PHE A 97 -0.46 -6.36 -5.05
C PHE A 97 0.42 -6.28 -6.32
N ILE A 98 -0.11 -5.74 -7.43
CA ILE A 98 0.71 -5.47 -8.63
C ILE A 98 1.78 -4.42 -8.30
N GLY A 99 1.43 -3.36 -7.57
CA GLY A 99 2.37 -2.34 -7.11
C GLY A 99 3.53 -2.95 -6.33
N PHE A 100 3.26 -3.88 -5.41
CA PHE A 100 4.30 -4.63 -4.69
C PHE A 100 5.19 -5.43 -5.65
N GLY A 101 4.60 -6.14 -6.61
CA GLY A 101 5.34 -6.88 -7.62
C GLY A 101 6.31 -6.00 -8.40
N LEU A 102 5.86 -4.83 -8.86
CA LEU A 102 6.69 -3.86 -9.56
C LEU A 102 7.78 -3.27 -8.65
N PHE A 103 7.41 -2.87 -7.43
CA PHE A 103 8.35 -2.31 -6.46
C PHE A 103 9.49 -3.29 -6.16
N PHE A 104 9.17 -4.55 -5.84
CA PHE A 104 10.18 -5.53 -5.51
C PHE A 104 10.97 -6.00 -6.73
N SER A 105 10.37 -6.24 -7.87
CA SER A 105 11.11 -6.67 -9.06
C SER A 105 12.05 -5.58 -9.55
N GLY A 106 11.57 -4.34 -9.69
CA GLY A 106 12.40 -3.21 -10.08
C GLY A 106 13.48 -2.90 -9.03
N GLY A 107 13.09 -2.86 -7.75
CA GLY A 107 14.00 -2.59 -6.65
C GLY A 107 15.11 -3.62 -6.50
N THR A 108 14.80 -4.92 -6.67
CA THR A 108 15.82 -6.00 -6.63
C THR A 108 16.84 -5.81 -7.74
N VAL A 109 16.38 -5.58 -8.96
CA VAL A 109 17.28 -5.40 -10.11
C VAL A 109 18.11 -4.13 -9.94
N TYR A 110 17.49 -3.02 -9.55
CA TYR A 110 18.19 -1.75 -9.36
C TYR A 110 19.25 -1.84 -8.26
N LEU A 111 18.86 -2.31 -7.07
CA LEU A 111 19.80 -2.45 -5.95
C LEU A 111 20.88 -3.51 -6.24
N GLY A 112 20.54 -4.56 -6.98
CA GLY A 112 21.50 -5.56 -7.42
C GLY A 112 22.60 -4.95 -8.30
N ILE A 113 22.23 -4.07 -9.24
CA ILE A 113 23.21 -3.34 -10.07
C ILE A 113 24.01 -2.36 -9.21
N GLU A 114 23.33 -1.54 -8.43
CA GLU A 114 23.92 -0.47 -7.65
C GLU A 114 24.91 -0.98 -6.59
N LEU A 115 24.59 -2.09 -5.92
CA LEU A 115 25.39 -2.59 -4.81
C LEU A 115 26.50 -3.57 -5.24
N PHE A 116 26.30 -4.33 -6.34
CA PHE A 116 27.17 -5.46 -6.64
C PHE A 116 27.83 -5.42 -8.01
N LEU A 117 27.28 -4.69 -8.98
CA LEU A 117 27.78 -4.71 -10.35
C LEU A 117 28.48 -3.42 -10.78
N ALA A 118 27.80 -2.29 -10.59
CA ALA A 118 28.29 -1.02 -11.12
C ALA A 118 27.73 0.15 -10.27
N PRO A 119 28.29 0.41 -9.08
CA PRO A 119 27.86 1.51 -8.21
C PRO A 119 27.91 2.85 -8.93
N GLY A 120 26.83 3.62 -8.84
CA GLY A 120 26.69 4.92 -9.49
C GLY A 120 26.58 4.86 -11.02
N SER A 121 26.43 3.66 -11.62
CA SER A 121 26.30 3.54 -13.06
C SER A 121 24.87 3.81 -13.52
N LEU A 122 24.75 4.76 -14.45
CA LEU A 122 23.48 5.06 -15.15
C LEU A 122 23.28 4.12 -16.33
N THR A 123 23.38 2.81 -16.12
CA THR A 123 23.07 1.85 -17.19
C THR A 123 21.60 1.95 -17.57
N PRO A 124 21.24 1.76 -18.85
CA PRO A 124 19.83 1.74 -19.28
C PRO A 124 18.96 0.76 -18.46
N LEU A 125 19.55 -0.37 -18.05
CA LEU A 125 18.87 -1.37 -17.24
C LEU A 125 18.60 -0.85 -15.82
N ALA A 126 19.56 -0.14 -15.19
CA ALA A 126 19.36 0.47 -13.89
C ALA A 126 18.25 1.54 -13.92
N TRP A 127 18.23 2.36 -14.96
CA TRP A 127 17.19 3.36 -15.18
C TRP A 127 15.79 2.71 -15.30
N VAL A 128 15.65 1.71 -16.15
CA VAL A 128 14.37 1.01 -16.32
C VAL A 128 13.96 0.32 -15.01
N ALA A 129 14.88 -0.33 -14.32
CA ALA A 129 14.60 -1.01 -13.06
C ALA A 129 14.12 -0.04 -11.98
N ASN A 130 14.79 1.12 -11.82
CA ASN A 130 14.35 2.14 -10.88
C ASN A 130 12.99 2.74 -11.28
N ALA A 131 12.77 3.02 -12.57
CA ALA A 131 11.48 3.49 -13.05
C ALA A 131 10.34 2.50 -12.73
N VAL A 132 10.57 1.20 -12.89
CA VAL A 132 9.60 0.16 -12.52
C VAL A 132 9.35 0.15 -11.01
N ALA A 133 10.40 0.27 -10.19
CA ALA A 133 10.25 0.37 -8.73
C ALA A 133 9.49 1.63 -8.33
N MET A 134 9.76 2.78 -8.96
CA MET A 134 9.04 4.04 -8.73
C MET A 134 7.55 3.94 -9.05
N VAL A 135 7.19 3.34 -10.18
CA VAL A 135 5.79 3.07 -10.52
C VAL A 135 5.15 2.18 -9.45
N GLY A 136 5.85 1.13 -9.01
CA GLY A 136 5.42 0.30 -7.90
C GLY A 136 5.20 1.10 -6.63
N ALA A 137 6.14 1.97 -6.24
CA ALA A 137 6.05 2.85 -5.06
C ALA A 137 4.81 3.77 -5.11
N VAL A 138 4.55 4.41 -6.24
CA VAL A 138 3.34 5.25 -6.42
C VAL A 138 2.07 4.43 -6.23
N ILE A 139 2.01 3.23 -6.82
CA ILE A 139 0.84 2.36 -6.69
C ILE A 139 0.63 1.93 -5.25
N ILE A 140 1.68 1.50 -4.53
CA ILE A 140 1.56 1.03 -3.14
C ILE A 140 1.18 2.17 -2.17
N ILE A 141 1.60 3.40 -2.40
CA ILE A 141 1.16 4.57 -1.64
C ILE A 141 -0.32 4.85 -1.91
N GLY A 142 -0.70 4.86 -3.19
CA GLY A 142 -2.06 5.25 -3.59
C GLY A 142 -3.12 4.21 -3.21
N TYR A 143 -2.84 2.91 -3.41
CA TYR A 143 -3.87 1.88 -3.26
C TYR A 143 -4.49 1.84 -1.86
N MET A 144 -3.71 2.14 -0.82
CA MET A 144 -4.18 2.12 0.56
C MET A 144 -5.32 3.12 0.77
N GLY A 145 -5.12 4.36 0.39
CA GLY A 145 -6.15 5.38 0.50
C GLY A 145 -7.39 5.08 -0.35
N PHE A 146 -7.19 4.60 -1.58
CA PHE A 146 -8.29 4.22 -2.46
C PHE A 146 -9.03 2.97 -2.00
N CYS A 147 -8.35 2.02 -1.36
CA CYS A 147 -8.97 0.84 -0.79
C CYS A 147 -9.99 1.21 0.29
N TYR A 148 -9.63 2.12 1.18
CA TYR A 148 -10.56 2.63 2.21
C TYR A 148 -11.69 3.45 1.60
N THR A 149 -11.39 4.39 0.71
CA THR A 149 -12.40 5.21 0.05
C THR A 149 -13.42 4.38 -0.74
N ALA A 150 -13.00 3.28 -1.34
CA ALA A 150 -13.88 2.38 -2.08
C ALA A 150 -14.78 1.51 -1.17
N SER A 151 -14.47 1.42 0.13
CA SER A 151 -15.26 0.64 1.08
C SER A 151 -16.57 1.36 1.43
N LYS A 152 -17.68 0.77 1.01
CA LYS A 152 -19.03 1.26 1.38
C LYS A 152 -19.53 0.68 2.70
N ALA A 153 -18.84 -0.32 3.24
CA ALA A 153 -19.24 -1.01 4.46
C ALA A 153 -19.08 -0.13 5.71
N ILE A 154 -18.17 0.82 5.67
CA ILE A 154 -17.89 1.73 6.78
C ILE A 154 -18.02 3.16 6.23
N PRO A 155 -19.12 3.87 6.54
CA PRO A 155 -19.38 5.21 6.00
C PRO A 155 -18.26 6.21 6.27
N PHE A 156 -17.60 6.11 7.41
CA PHE A 156 -16.46 6.96 7.79
C PHE A 156 -15.25 6.79 6.86
N TRP A 157 -15.07 5.61 6.28
CA TRP A 157 -13.98 5.36 5.33
C TRP A 157 -14.29 5.86 3.93
N HIS A 158 -15.56 6.05 3.60
CA HIS A 158 -15.98 6.53 2.28
C HIS A 158 -15.76 8.05 2.14
N SER A 159 -14.52 8.49 2.35
CA SER A 159 -14.10 9.88 2.24
C SER A 159 -13.04 10.04 1.17
N PRO A 160 -13.15 11.05 0.28
CA PRO A 160 -12.15 11.35 -0.73
C PRO A 160 -10.81 11.84 -0.13
N LEU A 161 -10.79 12.14 1.18
CA LEU A 161 -9.58 12.61 1.87
C LEU A 161 -8.58 11.48 2.16
N HIS A 162 -9.02 10.22 2.24
CA HIS A 162 -8.11 9.11 2.57
C HIS A 162 -6.92 8.99 1.61
N PRO A 163 -7.07 9.03 0.27
CA PRO A 163 -5.92 8.98 -0.62
C PRO A 163 -4.94 10.14 -0.36
N ALA A 164 -5.45 11.35 -0.15
CA ALA A 164 -4.61 12.51 0.13
C ALA A 164 -3.83 12.37 1.44
N LEU A 165 -4.50 11.86 2.50
CA LEU A 165 -3.86 11.60 3.79
C LEU A 165 -2.76 10.55 3.67
N TYR A 166 -3.01 9.42 3.00
CA TYR A 166 -1.99 8.38 2.84
C TYR A 166 -0.80 8.86 2.03
N ILE A 167 -1.02 9.64 0.97
CA ILE A 167 0.06 10.26 0.20
C ILE A 167 0.86 11.22 1.09
N ALA A 168 0.19 12.08 1.86
CA ALA A 168 0.86 13.00 2.77
C ALA A 168 1.71 12.27 3.83
N PHE A 169 1.19 11.20 4.42
CA PHE A 169 1.93 10.37 5.37
C PHE A 169 3.14 9.68 4.74
N ALA A 170 3.04 9.20 3.51
CA ALA A 170 4.14 8.55 2.82
C ALA A 170 5.35 9.48 2.64
N PHE A 171 5.12 10.78 2.43
CA PHE A 171 6.20 11.77 2.24
C PHE A 171 6.66 12.44 3.52
N ARG A 172 5.85 12.45 4.57
CA ARG A 172 6.20 13.07 5.84
C ARG A 172 6.93 12.11 6.80
N GLY A 173 6.72 10.83 6.66
CA GLY A 173 7.26 9.77 7.52
C GLY A 173 6.38 9.50 8.71
#